data_65d5d56b184b1a8cf9413d4f5de6f3db
#
_entry.id   65d5d56b184b1a8cf9413d4f5de6f3db
#
_cell.length_a   1.000
_cell.length_b   1.000
_cell.length_c   1.000
_cell.angle_alpha   90.00
_cell.angle_beta   90.00
_cell.angle_gamma   90.00
#
_symmetry.space_group_name_H-M   'P 1'
#
loop_
_entity.id
_entity.type
_entity.pdbx_description
1 polymer ?
#
loop_
_entity_poly.entity_id
_entity_poly.type
_entity_poly.pdbx_seq_one_letter_code
_entity_poly.pdbx_strand_id
1 'polypeptide(L)'
;MGFFATIGRGWEMSKLSMSVVKKDPELMVYMIFAGVMSLACLVGMSIPQLFEMEWAVNADGSFTGAYLGFTFIAYMVLSIVVVFWNCAIVANANIRLTGGDPKFADGVNAALKRLPIIIVWGIIAGTVGLILKFLEGAARSGEN
;
A
#
# COMPACT_ATOMS: atom_id res chain seq x y z
N MET A 1 -30.99 8.65 14.70
CA MET A 1 -30.27 9.18 13.52
C MET A 1 -30.10 8.02 12.55
N GLY A 2 -30.72 8.07 11.36
CA GLY A 2 -30.79 6.92 10.48
C GLY A 2 -29.47 6.63 9.75
N PHE A 3 -29.17 5.36 9.54
CA PHE A 3 -28.03 4.83 8.78
C PHE A 3 -27.83 5.56 7.43
N PHE A 4 -28.91 5.83 6.71
CA PHE A 4 -28.88 6.58 5.43
C PHE A 4 -28.42 8.04 5.58
N ALA A 5 -28.72 8.70 6.69
CA ALA A 5 -28.25 10.06 6.95
C ALA A 5 -26.74 10.10 7.26
N THR A 6 -26.20 9.03 7.81
CA THR A 6 -24.76 8.89 8.05
C THR A 6 -24.01 8.63 6.75
N ILE A 7 -24.56 7.78 5.87
CA ILE A 7 -24.01 7.54 4.52
C ILE A 7 -24.06 8.82 3.68
N GLY A 8 -25.18 9.58 3.72
CA GLY A 8 -25.30 10.85 3.00
C GLY A 8 -24.24 11.88 3.41
N ARG A 9 -23.98 12.02 4.71
CA ARG A 9 -22.91 12.90 5.21
C ARG A 9 -21.51 12.42 4.81
N GLY A 10 -21.28 11.11 4.83
CA GLY A 10 -20.01 10.53 4.34
C GLY A 10 -19.81 10.81 2.85
N TRP A 11 -20.86 10.72 2.05
CA TRP A 11 -20.82 11.02 0.63
C TRP A 11 -20.56 12.51 0.33
N GLU A 12 -21.17 13.42 1.09
CA GLU A 12 -20.90 14.87 0.97
C GLU A 12 -19.44 15.20 1.37
N MET A 13 -18.94 14.61 2.45
CA MET A 13 -17.53 14.76 2.84
C MET A 13 -16.59 14.22 1.77
N SER A 14 -16.90 13.09 1.17
CA SER A 14 -16.11 12.53 0.06
C SER A 14 -16.09 13.44 -1.16
N LYS A 15 -17.23 14.06 -1.50
CA LYS A 15 -17.29 15.05 -2.60
C LYS A 15 -16.45 16.30 -2.29
N LEU A 16 -16.50 16.80 -1.05
CA LEU A 16 -15.69 17.94 -0.62
C LEU A 16 -14.20 17.61 -0.69
N SER A 17 -13.77 16.46 -0.17
CA SER A 17 -12.40 15.99 -0.26
C SER A 17 -11.95 15.84 -1.72
N MET A 18 -12.79 15.27 -2.59
CA MET A 18 -12.50 15.14 -4.01
C MET A 18 -12.39 16.50 -4.71
N SER A 19 -13.17 17.51 -4.29
CA SER A 19 -13.10 18.86 -4.86
C SER A 19 -11.78 19.57 -4.50
N VAL A 20 -11.24 19.32 -3.30
CA VAL A 20 -9.93 19.83 -2.87
C VAL A 20 -8.83 19.15 -3.67
N VAL A 21 -8.87 17.83 -3.81
CA VAL A 21 -7.87 17.06 -4.58
C VAL A 21 -7.86 17.48 -6.05
N LYS A 22 -9.03 17.76 -6.65
CA LYS A 22 -9.13 18.25 -8.04
C LYS A 22 -8.49 19.63 -8.26
N LYS A 23 -8.38 20.45 -7.22
CA LYS A 23 -7.71 21.75 -7.30
C LYS A 23 -6.20 21.64 -7.27
N ASP A 24 -5.67 20.51 -6.81
CA ASP A 24 -4.24 20.25 -6.71
C ASP A 24 -3.86 19.03 -7.55
N PRO A 25 -3.64 19.20 -8.86
CA PRO A 25 -3.33 18.09 -9.77
C PRO A 25 -2.07 17.33 -9.35
N GLU A 26 -1.17 17.98 -8.63
CA GLU A 26 0.05 17.33 -8.12
C GLU A 26 -0.25 16.24 -7.09
N LEU A 27 -1.26 16.43 -6.22
CA LEU A 27 -1.68 15.40 -5.28
C LEU A 27 -2.26 14.17 -6.00
N MET A 28 -2.97 14.39 -7.13
CA MET A 28 -3.48 13.29 -7.95
C MET A 28 -2.35 12.47 -8.56
N VAL A 29 -1.26 13.12 -8.98
CA VAL A 29 -0.09 12.43 -9.54
C VAL A 29 0.51 11.45 -8.54
N TYR A 30 0.65 11.82 -7.27
CA TYR A 30 1.13 10.90 -6.23
C TYR A 30 0.22 9.69 -6.05
N MET A 31 -1.10 9.89 -6.04
CA MET A 31 -2.06 8.79 -5.91
C MET A 31 -1.96 7.81 -7.08
N ILE A 32 -1.80 8.33 -8.31
CA ILE A 32 -1.63 7.51 -9.50
C ILE A 32 -0.32 6.71 -9.41
N PHE A 33 0.79 7.33 -9.06
CA PHE A 33 2.07 6.64 -8.89
C PHE A 33 2.00 5.59 -7.79
N ALA A 34 1.43 5.92 -6.63
CA ALA A 34 1.22 4.96 -5.55
C ALA A 34 0.38 3.76 -6.01
N GLY A 35 -0.72 4.02 -6.70
CA GLY A 35 -1.60 2.98 -7.22
C GLY A 35 -0.93 2.08 -8.25
N VAL A 36 -0.25 2.66 -9.23
CA VAL A 36 0.47 1.92 -10.28
C VAL A 36 1.60 1.08 -9.69
N MET A 37 2.42 1.65 -8.81
CA MET A 37 3.50 0.91 -8.16
C MET A 37 2.99 -0.21 -7.25
N SER A 38 1.93 0.04 -6.48
CA SER A 38 1.32 -0.97 -5.63
C SER A 38 0.71 -2.10 -6.45
N LEU A 39 0.04 -1.77 -7.56
CA LEU A 39 -0.52 -2.76 -8.49
C LEU A 39 0.58 -3.60 -9.14
N ALA A 40 1.68 -2.97 -9.58
CA ALA A 40 2.83 -3.69 -10.12
C ALA A 40 3.44 -4.67 -9.12
N CYS A 41 3.56 -4.27 -7.84
CA CYS A 41 4.03 -5.16 -6.77
C CYS A 41 3.07 -6.35 -6.57
N LEU A 42 1.75 -6.10 -6.53
CA LEU A 42 0.75 -7.15 -6.35
C LEU A 42 0.74 -8.14 -7.51
N VAL A 43 0.80 -7.64 -8.74
CA VAL A 43 0.91 -8.49 -9.94
C VAL A 43 2.19 -9.31 -9.90
N GLY A 44 3.34 -8.68 -9.58
CA GLY A 44 4.62 -9.38 -9.44
C GLY A 44 4.59 -10.50 -8.39
N MET A 45 3.90 -10.29 -7.28
CA MET A 45 3.69 -11.32 -6.24
C MET A 45 2.84 -12.51 -6.74
N SER A 46 1.90 -12.25 -7.64
CA SER A 46 0.96 -13.26 -8.12
C SER A 46 1.56 -14.12 -9.24
N ILE A 47 2.57 -13.64 -9.96
CA ILE A 47 3.16 -14.34 -11.11
C ILE A 47 3.64 -15.76 -10.77
N PRO A 48 4.45 -16.00 -9.72
CA PRO A 48 4.94 -17.35 -9.43
C PRO A 48 3.83 -18.35 -9.12
N GLN A 49 2.74 -17.88 -8.55
CA GLN A 49 1.57 -18.68 -8.19
C GLN A 49 0.68 -18.99 -9.40
N LEU A 50 0.48 -17.98 -10.29
CA LEU A 50 -0.34 -18.11 -11.50
C LEU A 50 0.30 -19.05 -12.54
N PHE A 51 1.64 -19.07 -12.60
CA PHE A 51 2.39 -19.92 -13.54
C PHE A 51 2.89 -21.21 -12.90
N GLU A 52 2.42 -21.57 -11.68
CA GLU A 52 2.77 -22.81 -10.96
C GLU A 52 4.28 -23.12 -11.01
N MET A 53 5.08 -22.08 -10.78
CA MET A 53 6.54 -22.23 -10.84
C MET A 53 7.01 -23.25 -9.78
N GLU A 54 7.85 -24.20 -10.16
CA GLU A 54 8.32 -25.31 -9.31
C GLU A 54 8.98 -24.84 -7.99
N TRP A 55 9.61 -23.66 -7.99
CA TRP A 55 10.18 -23.09 -6.77
C TRP A 55 9.12 -22.49 -5.83
N ALA A 56 7.91 -22.22 -6.30
CA ALA A 56 6.86 -21.58 -5.53
C ALA A 56 5.86 -22.60 -4.96
N VAL A 57 5.56 -23.65 -5.70
CA VAL A 57 4.53 -24.64 -5.36
C VAL A 57 5.13 -26.03 -5.44
N ASN A 58 4.93 -26.84 -4.40
CA ASN A 58 5.31 -28.25 -4.39
C ASN A 58 4.33 -29.10 -5.21
N ALA A 59 4.71 -30.33 -5.52
CA ALA A 59 3.86 -31.28 -6.25
C ALA A 59 2.54 -31.62 -5.52
N ASP A 60 2.46 -31.41 -4.21
CA ASP A 60 1.27 -31.59 -3.38
C ASP A 60 0.38 -30.33 -3.30
N GLY A 61 0.73 -29.26 -4.03
CA GLY A 61 0.03 -27.98 -4.04
C GLY A 61 0.36 -27.06 -2.85
N SER A 62 1.26 -27.45 -1.95
CA SER A 62 1.70 -26.62 -0.85
C SER A 62 2.74 -25.59 -1.30
N PHE A 63 2.82 -24.45 -0.60
CA PHE A 63 3.82 -23.42 -0.88
C PHE A 63 5.19 -23.81 -0.34
N THR A 64 6.23 -23.59 -1.15
CA THR A 64 7.61 -23.81 -0.73
C THR A 64 8.08 -22.76 0.28
N GLY A 65 9.09 -23.09 1.09
CA GLY A 65 9.73 -22.12 1.98
C GLY A 65 10.35 -20.93 1.23
N ALA A 66 10.86 -21.17 0.01
CA ALA A 66 11.37 -20.10 -0.87
C ALA A 66 10.28 -19.11 -1.27
N TYR A 67 9.07 -19.59 -1.59
CA TYR A 67 7.93 -18.74 -1.90
C TYR A 67 7.45 -17.93 -0.68
N LEU A 68 7.49 -18.50 0.52
CA LEU A 68 7.17 -17.76 1.74
C LEU A 68 8.15 -16.61 1.98
N GLY A 69 9.45 -16.87 1.79
CA GLY A 69 10.49 -15.83 1.87
C GLY A 69 10.31 -14.73 0.81
N PHE A 70 10.02 -15.12 -0.43
CA PHE A 70 9.70 -14.17 -1.51
C PHE A 70 8.48 -13.32 -1.16
N THR A 71 7.42 -13.93 -0.68
CA THR A 71 6.19 -13.25 -0.28
C THR A 71 6.45 -12.25 0.84
N PHE A 72 7.26 -12.61 1.84
CA PHE A 72 7.66 -11.70 2.92
C PHE A 72 8.37 -10.45 2.39
N ILE A 73 9.38 -10.64 1.53
CA ILE A 73 10.11 -9.54 0.92
C ILE A 73 9.17 -8.67 0.07
N ALA A 74 8.28 -9.28 -0.69
CA ALA A 74 7.34 -8.57 -1.53
C ALA A 74 6.34 -7.74 -0.71
N TYR A 75 5.81 -8.26 0.41
CA TYR A 75 4.98 -7.48 1.34
C TYR A 75 5.75 -6.33 1.98
N MET A 76 7.01 -6.56 2.35
CA MET A 76 7.86 -5.49 2.88
C MET A 76 8.07 -4.37 1.85
N VAL A 77 8.39 -4.72 0.61
CA VAL A 77 8.55 -3.75 -0.50
C VAL A 77 7.25 -2.99 -0.75
N LEU A 78 6.12 -3.70 -0.83
CA LEU A 78 4.80 -3.08 -1.01
C LEU A 78 4.49 -2.08 0.11
N SER A 79 4.76 -2.44 1.36
CA SER A 79 4.56 -1.56 2.51
C SER A 79 5.45 -0.32 2.44
N ILE A 80 6.71 -0.47 2.06
CA ILE A 80 7.65 0.66 1.87
C ILE A 80 7.10 1.59 0.79
N VAL A 81 6.65 1.07 -0.35
CA VAL A 81 6.09 1.86 -1.45
C VAL A 81 4.87 2.66 -0.99
N VAL A 82 3.93 2.01 -0.30
CA VAL A 82 2.71 2.68 0.20
C VAL A 82 3.05 3.78 1.20
N VAL A 83 3.90 3.50 2.18
CA VAL A 83 4.28 4.49 3.22
C VAL A 83 5.08 5.64 2.61
N PHE A 84 5.95 5.35 1.64
CA PHE A 84 6.73 6.38 0.93
C PHE A 84 5.81 7.40 0.24
N TRP A 85 4.86 6.92 -0.57
CA TRP A 85 3.93 7.81 -1.27
C TRP A 85 2.99 8.56 -0.32
N ASN A 86 2.52 7.91 0.74
CA ASN A 86 1.75 8.59 1.77
C ASN A 86 2.56 9.71 2.45
N CYS A 87 3.83 9.48 2.75
CA CYS A 87 4.72 10.49 3.31
C CYS A 87 4.90 11.67 2.34
N ALA A 88 5.05 11.43 1.04
CA ALA A 88 5.16 12.45 0.02
C ALA A 88 3.88 13.30 -0.08
N ILE A 89 2.70 12.65 -0.10
CA ILE A 89 1.39 13.32 -0.12
C ILE A 89 1.23 14.23 1.11
N VAL A 90 1.49 13.71 2.31
CA VAL A 90 1.36 14.49 3.56
C VAL A 90 2.31 15.67 3.59
N ALA A 91 3.54 15.51 3.10
CA ALA A 91 4.51 16.60 3.03
C ALA A 91 4.02 17.73 2.10
N ASN A 92 3.52 17.41 0.91
CA ASN A 92 2.96 18.39 -0.02
C ASN A 92 1.70 19.06 0.53
N ALA A 93 0.79 18.27 1.11
CA ALA A 93 -0.40 18.80 1.75
C ALA A 93 -0.05 19.81 2.88
N ASN A 94 0.98 19.52 3.66
CA ASN A 94 1.44 20.43 4.72
C ASN A 94 1.97 21.76 4.14
N ILE A 95 2.76 21.74 3.06
CA ILE A 95 3.24 22.95 2.38
C ILE A 95 2.04 23.80 1.90
N ARG A 96 1.03 23.14 1.31
CA ARG A 96 -0.18 23.83 0.82
C ARG A 96 -0.98 24.47 1.95
N LEU A 97 -1.16 23.75 3.05
CA LEU A 97 -1.89 24.25 4.22
C LEU A 97 -1.20 25.43 4.91
N THR A 98 0.12 25.53 4.81
CA THR A 98 0.91 26.64 5.32
C THR A 98 1.01 27.83 4.35
N GLY A 99 0.28 27.79 3.23
CA GLY A 99 0.22 28.87 2.24
C GLY A 99 1.33 28.83 1.19
N GLY A 100 2.12 27.75 1.14
CA GLY A 100 3.14 27.53 0.11
C GLY A 100 2.55 26.97 -1.19
N ASP A 101 3.40 26.92 -2.21
CA ASP A 101 3.11 26.28 -3.50
C ASP A 101 3.98 25.02 -3.64
N PRO A 102 3.46 23.84 -3.24
CA PRO A 102 4.22 22.60 -3.24
C PRO A 102 4.49 22.14 -4.67
N LYS A 103 5.70 21.70 -4.95
CA LYS A 103 6.05 20.99 -6.19
C LYS A 103 6.11 19.49 -5.94
N PHE A 104 5.93 18.71 -6.99
CA PHE A 104 6.07 17.25 -6.91
C PHE A 104 7.41 16.82 -6.27
N ALA A 105 8.51 17.48 -6.63
CA ALA A 105 9.81 17.18 -6.06
C ALA A 105 9.90 17.40 -4.54
N ASP A 106 9.14 18.33 -3.98
CA ASP A 106 9.21 18.65 -2.54
C ASP A 106 8.69 17.50 -1.69
N GLY A 107 7.57 16.91 -2.10
CA GLY A 107 7.02 15.73 -1.44
C GLY A 107 7.93 14.50 -1.55
N VAL A 108 8.45 14.25 -2.75
CA VAL A 108 9.39 13.13 -2.98
C VAL A 108 10.65 13.31 -2.14
N ASN A 109 11.24 14.51 -2.12
CA ASN A 109 12.43 14.81 -1.32
C ASN A 109 12.15 14.67 0.19
N ALA A 110 10.97 15.08 0.66
CA ALA A 110 10.57 14.89 2.05
C ALA A 110 10.46 13.42 2.42
N ALA A 111 9.89 12.58 1.54
CA ALA A 111 9.80 11.13 1.72
C ALA A 111 11.19 10.47 1.70
N LEU A 112 12.06 10.87 0.75
CA LEU A 112 13.44 10.35 0.67
C LEU A 112 14.25 10.64 1.94
N LYS A 113 14.12 11.84 2.51
CA LYS A 113 14.77 12.18 3.78
C LYS A 113 14.32 11.31 4.95
N ARG A 114 13.11 10.74 4.87
CA ARG A 114 12.52 9.86 5.89
C ARG A 114 12.63 8.37 5.53
N LEU A 115 13.33 8.04 4.45
CA LEU A 115 13.46 6.67 3.95
C LEU A 115 13.93 5.66 5.01
N PRO A 116 14.91 5.95 5.89
CA PRO A 116 15.31 5.01 6.93
C PRO A 116 14.15 4.61 7.86
N ILE A 117 13.32 5.58 8.26
CA ILE A 117 12.14 5.32 9.10
C ILE A 117 11.07 4.56 8.32
N ILE A 118 10.87 4.88 7.04
CA ILE A 118 9.94 4.20 6.15
C ILE A 118 10.32 2.72 5.98
N ILE A 119 11.62 2.41 5.86
CA ILE A 119 12.12 1.02 5.78
C ILE A 119 11.81 0.26 7.07
N VAL A 120 12.07 0.85 8.23
CA VAL A 120 11.73 0.22 9.52
C VAL A 120 10.25 -0.10 9.60
N TRP A 121 9.38 0.83 9.23
CA TRP A 121 7.94 0.61 9.19
C TRP A 121 7.55 -0.45 8.16
N GLY A 122 8.20 -0.49 7.00
CA GLY A 122 8.01 -1.53 5.98
C GLY A 122 8.32 -2.92 6.49
N ILE A 123 9.40 -3.09 7.25
CA ILE A 123 9.77 -4.36 7.88
C ILE A 123 8.71 -4.79 8.90
N ILE A 124 8.25 -3.88 9.76
CA ILE A 124 7.21 -4.15 10.75
C ILE A 124 5.92 -4.57 10.03
N ALA A 125 5.47 -3.80 9.05
CA ALA A 125 4.25 -4.08 8.30
C ALA A 125 4.34 -5.38 7.49
N GLY A 126 5.49 -5.68 6.89
CA GLY A 126 5.74 -6.94 6.20
C GLY A 126 5.66 -8.13 7.14
N THR A 127 6.22 -8.01 8.34
CA THR A 127 6.14 -9.05 9.37
C THR A 127 4.70 -9.30 9.81
N VAL A 128 3.93 -8.24 10.07
CA VAL A 128 2.50 -8.36 10.41
C VAL A 128 1.71 -8.99 9.27
N GLY A 129 1.97 -8.57 8.02
CA GLY A 129 1.32 -9.14 6.83
C GLY A 129 1.58 -10.64 6.68
N LEU A 130 2.81 -11.08 6.95
CA LEU A 130 3.16 -12.50 6.93
C LEU A 130 2.42 -13.29 8.02
N ILE A 131 2.38 -12.76 9.26
CA ILE A 131 1.65 -13.38 10.37
C ILE A 131 0.16 -13.55 10.01
N LEU A 132 -0.46 -12.51 9.46
CA LEU A 132 -1.87 -12.57 9.04
C LEU A 132 -2.10 -13.64 7.96
N LYS A 133 -1.17 -13.76 7.02
CA LYS A 133 -1.25 -14.81 5.96
C LYS A 133 -1.14 -16.21 6.54
N PHE A 134 -0.29 -16.42 7.55
CA PHE A 134 -0.22 -17.69 8.27
C PHE A 134 -1.51 -18.00 9.03
N LEU A 135 -2.08 -17.01 9.70
CA LEU A 135 -3.35 -17.18 10.43
C LEU A 135 -4.50 -17.49 9.47
N GLU A 136 -4.56 -16.84 8.32
CA GLU A 136 -5.56 -17.15 7.28
C GLU A 136 -5.40 -18.58 6.77
N GLY A 137 -4.18 -19.04 6.51
CA GLY A 137 -3.89 -20.41 6.10
C GLY A 137 -4.31 -21.43 7.15
N ALA A 138 -4.00 -21.18 8.43
CA ALA A 138 -4.39 -22.04 9.54
C ALA A 138 -5.91 -22.09 9.73
N ALA A 139 -6.62 -20.97 9.57
CA ALA A 139 -8.07 -20.92 9.66
C ALA A 139 -8.73 -21.77 8.55
N ARG A 140 -8.24 -21.69 7.32
CA ARG A 140 -8.74 -22.52 6.20
C ARG A 140 -8.48 -24.02 6.37
N SER A 141 -7.37 -24.37 7.02
CA SER A 141 -7.04 -25.79 7.29
C SER A 141 -7.88 -26.40 8.41
N GLY A 142 -8.49 -25.59 9.27
CA GLY A 142 -9.37 -26.04 10.35
C GLY A 142 -10.84 -26.22 9.95
N GLU A 143 -11.21 -25.85 8.72
CA GLU A 143 -12.58 -25.98 8.18
C GLU A 143 -12.82 -27.28 7.36
N ASN A 144 -11.78 -28.10 7.18
CA ASN A 144 -11.85 -29.42 6.57
C ASN A 144 -11.73 -30.51 7.65
#